data_7ed368164bb8b460d75717eb590eaae3
#
_entry.id   7ed368164bb8b460d75717eb590eaae3
#
_cell.length_a   1.000
_cell.length_b   1.000
_cell.length_c   1.000
_cell.angle_alpha   90.00
_cell.angle_beta   90.00
_cell.angle_gamma   90.00
#
_symmetry.space_group_name_H-M   'P 1'
#
loop_
_entity.id
_entity.type
_entity.pdbx_description
1 polymer ?
#
loop_
_entity_poly.entity_id
_entity_poly.type
_entity_poly.pdbx_seq_one_letter_code
_entity_poly.pdbx_strand_id
1 'polypeptide(L)'
;MKNIKFKSIIVLLLSLGMMGFIIAPEYNNIINTLKNVNLFWLICSVILYYIGFIIETKVLQTLIRQYKPKYTFRKSFRLNTITKFFNGITPLASGGQPLQVYELTKDDIKVSNGTNIIVENFLLYQIALIILSVICYVVNLIFKLVTLSSFISKMILLGFLLNLFLLIFAYIVGFNKKINKAIVFKTTKLLHKLKIIKEKDKLIEKLE
;
A
#
# COMPACT_ATOMS: atom_id res chain seq x y z
N MET A 1 -23.74 -14.44 -5.10
CA MET A 1 -23.18 -14.32 -3.75
C MET A 1 -22.40 -15.57 -3.26
N LYS A 2 -22.84 -16.81 -3.55
CA LYS A 2 -22.16 -18.06 -3.14
C LYS A 2 -20.70 -18.17 -3.63
N ASN A 3 -20.41 -17.75 -4.86
CA ASN A 3 -19.05 -17.85 -5.47
C ASN A 3 -18.02 -16.88 -4.89
N ILE A 4 -18.43 -15.76 -4.26
CA ILE A 4 -17.50 -14.78 -3.68
C ILE A 4 -16.97 -15.34 -2.36
N LYS A 5 -17.83 -15.89 -1.51
CA LYS A 5 -17.42 -16.50 -0.23
C LYS A 5 -16.47 -17.68 -0.45
N PHE A 6 -16.75 -18.52 -1.44
CA PHE A 6 -15.91 -19.66 -1.77
C PHE A 6 -14.51 -19.25 -2.25
N LYS A 7 -14.43 -18.25 -3.14
CA LYS A 7 -13.13 -17.69 -3.59
C LYS A 7 -12.33 -17.05 -2.46
N SER A 8 -13.00 -16.35 -1.54
CA SER A 8 -12.33 -15.75 -0.37
C SER A 8 -11.78 -16.81 0.58
N ILE A 9 -12.49 -17.92 0.77
CA ILE A 9 -12.03 -19.05 1.59
C ILE A 9 -10.79 -19.72 0.95
N ILE A 10 -10.79 -19.91 -0.38
CA ILE A 10 -9.62 -20.47 -1.09
C ILE A 10 -8.38 -19.55 -0.91
N VAL A 11 -8.54 -18.25 -1.06
CA VAL A 11 -7.43 -17.30 -0.87
C VAL A 11 -6.91 -17.36 0.57
N LEU A 12 -7.81 -17.42 1.54
CA LEU A 12 -7.44 -17.55 2.96
C LEU A 12 -6.68 -18.87 3.23
N LEU A 13 -7.16 -19.98 2.71
CA LEU A 13 -6.51 -21.29 2.86
C LEU A 13 -5.13 -21.33 2.19
N LEU A 14 -5.01 -20.75 1.00
CA LEU A 14 -3.73 -20.62 0.30
C LEU A 14 -2.74 -19.76 1.08
N SER A 15 -3.17 -18.61 1.62
CA SER A 15 -2.29 -17.72 2.40
C SER A 15 -1.86 -18.40 3.72
N LEU A 16 -2.77 -19.09 4.42
CA LEU A 16 -2.42 -19.86 5.61
C LEU A 16 -1.50 -21.04 5.29
N GLY A 17 -1.73 -21.74 4.18
CA GLY A 17 -0.87 -22.83 3.71
C GLY A 17 0.54 -22.35 3.37
N MET A 18 0.67 -21.23 2.65
CA MET A 18 1.97 -20.61 2.37
C MET A 18 2.67 -20.14 3.65
N MET A 19 1.94 -19.55 4.58
CA MET A 19 2.49 -19.15 5.87
C MET A 19 3.00 -20.35 6.68
N GLY A 20 2.24 -21.43 6.73
CA GLY A 20 2.66 -22.69 7.35
C GLY A 20 3.90 -23.29 6.68
N PHE A 21 3.94 -23.30 5.35
CA PHE A 21 5.09 -23.79 4.58
C PHE A 21 6.38 -23.00 4.85
N ILE A 22 6.28 -21.68 5.01
CA ILE A 22 7.43 -20.80 5.30
C ILE A 22 7.88 -20.96 6.76
N ILE A 23 6.94 -21.11 7.70
CA ILE A 23 7.24 -21.18 9.14
C ILE A 23 7.72 -22.56 9.54
N ALA A 24 7.21 -23.64 8.93
CA ALA A 24 7.49 -25.01 9.35
C ALA A 24 8.99 -25.36 9.44
N PRO A 25 9.85 -25.05 8.44
CA PRO A 25 11.27 -25.38 8.51
C PRO A 25 12.04 -24.58 9.57
N GLU A 26 11.55 -23.36 9.90
CA GLU A 26 12.19 -22.44 10.84
C GLU A 26 11.53 -22.42 12.22
N TYR A 27 10.55 -23.31 12.47
CA TYR A 27 9.73 -23.27 13.68
C TYR A 27 10.55 -23.27 14.98
N ASN A 28 11.54 -24.15 15.09
CA ASN A 28 12.39 -24.24 16.29
C ASN A 28 13.26 -22.99 16.48
N ASN A 29 13.78 -22.43 15.40
CA ASN A 29 14.57 -21.20 15.42
C ASN A 29 13.70 -20.00 15.81
N ILE A 30 12.47 -19.92 15.29
CA ILE A 30 11.51 -18.89 15.64
C ILE A 30 11.15 -18.95 17.14
N ILE A 31 10.83 -20.15 17.67
CA ILE A 31 10.50 -20.33 19.09
C ILE A 31 11.68 -19.98 19.98
N ASN A 32 12.90 -20.41 19.65
CA ASN A 32 14.10 -20.07 20.41
C ASN A 32 14.39 -18.56 20.37
N THR A 33 14.23 -17.93 19.23
CA THR A 33 14.38 -16.49 19.10
C THR A 33 13.34 -15.74 19.94
N LEU A 34 12.07 -16.17 19.91
CA LEU A 34 11.00 -15.57 20.72
C LEU A 34 11.24 -15.71 22.23
N LYS A 35 11.80 -16.82 22.69
CA LYS A 35 12.16 -17.02 24.12
C LYS A 35 13.28 -16.08 24.57
N ASN A 36 14.17 -15.69 23.66
CA ASN A 36 15.33 -14.85 23.95
C ASN A 36 15.12 -13.37 23.54
N VAL A 37 13.93 -13.02 23.07
CA VAL A 37 13.62 -11.64 22.67
C VAL A 37 13.67 -10.72 23.88
N ASN A 38 14.41 -9.62 23.75
CA ASN A 38 14.35 -8.55 24.71
C ASN A 38 12.99 -7.82 24.62
N LEU A 39 12.16 -8.04 25.63
CA LEU A 39 10.79 -7.53 25.70
C LEU A 39 10.73 -5.99 25.56
N PHE A 40 11.73 -5.28 26.06
CA PHE A 40 11.80 -3.82 25.93
C PHE A 40 11.82 -3.39 24.46
N TRP A 41 12.69 -3.98 23.64
CA TRP A 41 12.77 -3.63 22.22
C TRP A 41 11.53 -4.07 21.44
N LEU A 42 10.92 -5.18 21.85
CA LEU A 42 9.65 -5.62 21.26
C LEU A 42 8.53 -4.60 21.53
N ILE A 43 8.39 -4.13 22.76
CA ILE A 43 7.41 -3.11 23.12
C ILE A 43 7.68 -1.81 22.37
N CYS A 44 8.94 -1.36 22.34
CA CYS A 44 9.34 -0.16 21.59
C CYS A 44 8.96 -0.26 20.10
N SER A 45 9.19 -1.40 19.46
CA SER A 45 8.85 -1.59 18.05
C SER A 45 7.33 -1.55 17.81
N VAL A 46 6.53 -2.14 18.71
CA VAL A 46 5.07 -2.09 18.65
C VAL A 46 4.57 -0.65 18.81
N ILE A 47 5.10 0.09 19.78
CA ILE A 47 4.73 1.50 19.98
C ILE A 47 5.07 2.34 18.75
N LEU A 48 6.28 2.20 18.21
CA LEU A 48 6.71 2.92 17.00
C LEU A 48 5.82 2.59 15.79
N TYR A 49 5.44 1.32 15.62
CA TYR A 49 4.50 0.90 14.59
C TYR A 49 3.15 1.62 14.73
N TYR A 50 2.58 1.67 15.94
CA TYR A 50 1.31 2.35 16.16
C TYR A 50 1.40 3.86 15.97
N ILE A 51 2.50 4.48 16.37
CA ILE A 51 2.75 5.91 16.09
C ILE A 51 2.76 6.15 14.58
N GLY A 52 3.51 5.35 13.82
CA GLY A 52 3.54 5.43 12.37
C GLY A 52 2.16 5.25 11.74
N PHE A 53 1.38 4.27 12.24
CA PHE A 53 0.00 4.03 11.77
C PHE A 53 -0.94 5.23 12.02
N ILE A 54 -0.80 5.89 13.18
CA ILE A 54 -1.57 7.10 13.51
C ILE A 54 -1.19 8.26 12.57
N ILE A 55 0.11 8.46 12.33
CA ILE A 55 0.61 9.50 11.40
C ILE A 55 0.08 9.25 10.00
N GLU A 56 0.20 8.02 9.48
CA GLU A 56 -0.32 7.63 8.17
C GLU A 56 -1.84 7.88 8.06
N THR A 57 -2.58 7.55 9.10
CA THR A 57 -4.03 7.82 9.20
C THR A 57 -4.33 9.33 9.16
N LYS A 58 -3.50 10.15 9.79
CA LYS A 58 -3.62 11.62 9.75
C LYS A 58 -3.33 12.17 8.37
N VAL A 59 -2.30 11.69 7.69
CA VAL A 59 -2.00 12.04 6.30
C VAL A 59 -3.20 11.73 5.41
N LEU A 60 -3.71 10.50 5.47
CA LEU A 60 -4.90 10.10 4.73
C LEU A 60 -6.11 11.00 5.05
N GLN A 61 -6.34 11.32 6.33
CA GLN A 61 -7.41 12.25 6.72
C GLN A 61 -7.25 13.62 6.07
N THR A 62 -6.04 14.15 6.03
CA THR A 62 -5.75 15.46 5.46
C THR A 62 -6.05 15.51 3.97
N LEU A 63 -5.65 14.45 3.23
CA LEU A 63 -5.96 14.32 1.81
C LEU A 63 -7.48 14.22 1.56
N ILE A 64 -8.20 13.42 2.35
CA ILE A 64 -9.65 13.29 2.22
C ILE A 64 -10.37 14.63 2.52
N ARG A 65 -9.86 15.41 3.46
CA ARG A 65 -10.44 16.70 3.83
C ARG A 65 -10.38 17.77 2.74
N GLN A 66 -9.53 17.62 1.75
CA GLN A 66 -9.54 18.49 0.55
C GLN A 66 -10.88 18.38 -0.20
N TYR A 67 -11.52 17.21 -0.16
CA TYR A 67 -12.79 16.95 -0.84
C TYR A 67 -13.99 16.88 0.12
N LYS A 68 -13.78 16.53 1.39
CA LYS A 68 -14.81 16.44 2.43
C LYS A 68 -14.28 17.04 3.76
N PRO A 69 -14.38 18.36 3.97
CA PRO A 69 -13.74 19.06 5.12
C PRO A 69 -14.09 18.50 6.49
N LYS A 70 -15.31 17.98 6.67
CA LYS A 70 -15.79 17.41 7.94
C LYS A 70 -15.44 15.92 8.14
N TYR A 71 -14.49 15.37 7.35
CA TYR A 71 -14.10 13.95 7.49
C TYR A 71 -13.38 13.72 8.81
N THR A 72 -13.87 12.75 9.60
CA THR A 72 -13.38 12.51 10.97
C THR A 72 -12.17 11.58 10.99
N PHE A 73 -11.33 11.72 12.01
CA PHE A 73 -10.20 10.82 12.21
C PHE A 73 -10.64 9.35 12.36
N ARG A 74 -11.74 9.11 13.08
CA ARG A 74 -12.28 7.75 13.28
C ARG A 74 -12.62 7.06 11.95
N LYS A 75 -13.18 7.80 10.99
CA LYS A 75 -13.47 7.27 9.64
C LYS A 75 -12.19 6.97 8.88
N SER A 76 -11.18 7.86 8.95
CA SER A 76 -9.88 7.64 8.33
C SER A 76 -9.15 6.45 8.94
N PHE A 77 -9.21 6.30 10.25
CA PHE A 77 -8.63 5.17 10.96
C PHE A 77 -9.24 3.84 10.53
N ARG A 78 -10.59 3.78 10.50
CA ARG A 78 -11.31 2.60 9.98
C ARG A 78 -10.91 2.29 8.54
N LEU A 79 -10.87 3.31 7.68
CA LEU A 79 -10.51 3.17 6.28
C LEU A 79 -9.09 2.63 6.12
N ASN A 80 -8.11 3.20 6.84
CA ASN A 80 -6.71 2.77 6.80
C ASN A 80 -6.55 1.33 7.32
N THR A 81 -7.25 0.96 8.42
CA THR A 81 -7.24 -0.40 8.97
C THR A 81 -7.77 -1.42 7.95
N ILE A 82 -8.91 -1.13 7.33
CA ILE A 82 -9.50 -2.00 6.30
C ILE A 82 -8.56 -2.12 5.10
N THR A 83 -7.96 -1.02 4.65
CA THR A 83 -7.00 -1.01 3.54
C THR A 83 -5.80 -1.91 3.83
N LYS A 84 -5.19 -1.78 5.01
CA LYS A 84 -4.04 -2.61 5.43
C LYS A 84 -4.41 -4.08 5.55
N PHE A 85 -5.59 -4.39 6.08
CA PHE A 85 -6.06 -5.77 6.14
C PHE A 85 -6.17 -6.40 4.75
N PHE A 86 -6.80 -5.69 3.79
CA PHE A 86 -6.92 -6.19 2.43
C PHE A 86 -5.58 -6.24 1.69
N ASN A 87 -4.66 -5.34 1.96
CA ASN A 87 -3.29 -5.44 1.45
C ASN A 87 -2.59 -6.71 1.97
N GLY A 88 -2.81 -7.08 3.24
CA GLY A 88 -2.21 -8.27 3.85
C GLY A 88 -2.72 -9.60 3.29
N ILE A 89 -3.98 -9.66 2.84
CA ILE A 89 -4.60 -10.90 2.33
C ILE A 89 -4.64 -11.01 0.80
N THR A 90 -4.15 -9.99 0.08
CA THR A 90 -4.13 -10.00 -1.39
C THR A 90 -2.71 -10.10 -1.93
N PRO A 91 -2.51 -10.84 -3.03
CA PRO A 91 -1.21 -10.91 -3.67
C PRO A 91 -0.68 -9.50 -4.02
N LEU A 92 0.60 -9.27 -3.79
CA LEU A 92 1.28 -8.00 -4.07
C LEU A 92 0.65 -6.77 -3.38
N ALA A 93 -0.07 -6.97 -2.28
CA ALA A 93 -0.79 -5.92 -1.54
C ALA A 93 -1.72 -5.06 -2.44
N SER A 94 -2.32 -5.66 -3.46
CA SER A 94 -3.05 -4.95 -4.52
C SER A 94 -4.52 -4.66 -4.19
N GLY A 95 -5.08 -5.31 -3.15
CA GLY A 95 -6.52 -5.25 -2.84
C GLY A 95 -6.96 -4.04 -2.03
N GLY A 96 -6.07 -3.44 -1.27
CA GLY A 96 -6.44 -2.35 -0.37
C GLY A 96 -6.81 -1.06 -1.10
N GLN A 97 -6.07 -0.70 -2.14
CA GLN A 97 -6.29 0.56 -2.88
C GLN A 97 -7.65 0.60 -3.60
N PRO A 98 -8.07 -0.41 -4.39
CA PRO A 98 -9.41 -0.42 -4.98
C PRO A 98 -10.53 -0.40 -3.94
N LEU A 99 -10.33 -1.11 -2.81
CA LEU A 99 -11.30 -1.10 -1.72
C LEU A 99 -11.38 0.27 -1.05
N GLN A 100 -10.25 0.97 -0.90
CA GLN A 100 -10.20 2.31 -0.34
C GLN A 100 -11.02 3.30 -1.17
N VAL A 101 -10.90 3.25 -2.52
CA VAL A 101 -11.77 4.02 -3.42
C VAL A 101 -13.24 3.69 -3.18
N TYR A 102 -13.56 2.39 -3.14
CA TYR A 102 -14.94 1.93 -2.92
C TYR A 102 -15.52 2.41 -1.58
N GLU A 103 -14.76 2.33 -0.48
CA GLU A 103 -15.21 2.83 0.83
C GLU A 103 -15.40 4.35 0.83
N LEU A 104 -14.55 5.11 0.12
CA LEU A 104 -14.70 6.55 -0.04
C LEU A 104 -15.98 6.92 -0.81
N THR A 105 -16.43 6.10 -1.77
CA THR A 105 -17.70 6.36 -2.47
C THR A 105 -18.92 6.21 -1.56
N LYS A 106 -18.86 5.37 -0.53
CA LYS A 106 -19.92 5.29 0.49
C LYS A 106 -20.02 6.54 1.35
N ASP A 107 -18.96 7.31 1.41
CA ASP A 107 -18.91 8.61 2.07
C ASP A 107 -19.14 9.79 1.10
N ASP A 108 -19.85 9.57 -0.03
CA ASP A 108 -20.20 10.55 -1.08
C ASP A 108 -19.01 11.22 -1.77
N ILE A 109 -17.83 10.58 -1.77
CA ILE A 109 -16.66 11.05 -2.51
C ILE A 109 -16.68 10.40 -3.89
N LYS A 110 -16.64 11.21 -4.95
CA LYS A 110 -16.61 10.71 -6.32
C LYS A 110 -15.43 9.77 -6.54
N VAL A 111 -15.58 8.76 -7.39
CA VAL A 111 -14.53 7.78 -7.73
C VAL A 111 -13.24 8.48 -8.18
N SER A 112 -13.35 9.51 -9.03
CA SER A 112 -12.20 10.29 -9.50
C SER A 112 -11.42 10.94 -8.34
N ASN A 113 -12.14 11.57 -7.40
CA ASN A 113 -11.53 12.19 -6.22
C ASN A 113 -10.91 11.15 -5.28
N GLY A 114 -11.59 10.01 -5.07
CA GLY A 114 -11.05 8.89 -4.32
C GLY A 114 -9.77 8.33 -4.93
N THR A 115 -9.71 8.23 -6.25
CA THR A 115 -8.50 7.80 -6.97
C THR A 115 -7.37 8.82 -6.80
N ASN A 116 -7.66 10.12 -6.92
CA ASN A 116 -6.66 11.17 -6.70
C ASN A 116 -6.08 11.11 -5.28
N ILE A 117 -6.92 10.97 -4.25
CA ILE A 117 -6.48 10.81 -2.85
C ILE A 117 -5.48 9.65 -2.73
N ILE A 118 -5.75 8.51 -3.38
CA ILE A 118 -4.87 7.33 -3.30
C ILE A 118 -3.55 7.60 -4.02
N VAL A 119 -3.58 8.22 -5.20
CA VAL A 119 -2.37 8.57 -5.95
C VAL A 119 -1.52 9.57 -5.15
N GLU A 120 -2.12 10.61 -4.59
CA GLU A 120 -1.44 11.58 -3.74
C GLU A 120 -0.82 10.91 -2.50
N ASN A 121 -1.57 10.04 -1.82
CA ASN A 121 -1.06 9.28 -0.68
C ASN A 121 0.12 8.39 -1.05
N PHE A 122 0.05 7.72 -2.21
CA PHE A 122 1.14 6.91 -2.74
C PHE A 122 2.39 7.76 -3.05
N LEU A 123 2.22 8.93 -3.68
CA LEU A 123 3.32 9.85 -3.97
C LEU A 123 4.01 10.33 -2.70
N LEU A 124 3.24 10.74 -1.68
CA LEU A 124 3.77 11.16 -0.39
C LEU A 124 4.57 10.03 0.29
N TYR A 125 4.05 8.80 0.23
CA TYR A 125 4.76 7.63 0.76
C TYR A 125 6.08 7.39 0.02
N GLN A 126 6.11 7.47 -1.31
CA GLN A 126 7.32 7.30 -2.11
C GLN A 126 8.36 8.39 -1.82
N ILE A 127 7.93 9.64 -1.69
CA ILE A 127 8.83 10.75 -1.31
C ILE A 127 9.44 10.49 0.07
N ALA A 128 8.62 10.08 1.05
CA ALA A 128 9.12 9.77 2.39
C ALA A 128 10.14 8.63 2.39
N LEU A 129 9.91 7.57 1.60
CA LEU A 129 10.86 6.46 1.44
C LEU A 129 12.20 6.92 0.82
N ILE A 130 12.16 7.77 -0.20
CA ILE A 130 13.37 8.31 -0.83
C ILE A 130 14.17 9.15 0.17
N ILE A 131 13.50 10.07 0.89
CA ILE A 131 14.13 10.90 1.91
C ILE A 131 14.78 10.02 2.99
N LEU A 132 14.03 9.05 3.51
CA LEU A 132 14.53 8.12 4.52
C LEU A 132 15.73 7.33 4.01
N SER A 133 15.70 6.84 2.78
CA SER A 133 16.79 6.08 2.16
C SER A 133 18.08 6.93 2.06
N VAL A 134 17.93 8.20 1.66
CA VAL A 134 19.06 9.15 1.61
C VAL A 134 19.61 9.41 3.00
N ILE A 135 18.75 9.66 3.99
CA ILE A 135 19.19 9.88 5.39
C ILE A 135 19.94 8.66 5.91
N CYS A 136 19.39 7.46 5.76
CA CYS A 136 20.03 6.22 6.20
C CYS A 136 21.39 6.00 5.51
N TYR A 137 21.49 6.31 4.22
CA TYR A 137 22.73 6.21 3.48
C TYR A 137 23.80 7.19 4.01
N VAL A 138 23.43 8.46 4.21
CA VAL A 138 24.33 9.50 4.76
C VAL A 138 24.77 9.14 6.17
N VAL A 139 23.85 8.69 7.03
CA VAL A 139 24.18 8.25 8.40
C VAL A 139 25.17 7.09 8.36
N ASN A 140 24.98 6.11 7.46
CA ASN A 140 25.91 5.00 7.33
C ASN A 140 27.28 5.43 6.79
N LEU A 141 27.35 6.44 5.91
CA LEU A 141 28.65 6.99 5.45
C LEU A 141 29.42 7.66 6.59
N ILE A 142 28.73 8.39 7.48
CA ILE A 142 29.36 9.12 8.58
C ILE A 142 29.80 8.16 9.70
N PHE A 143 28.88 7.29 10.13
CA PHE A 143 29.09 6.46 11.33
C PHE A 143 29.60 5.05 11.03
N LYS A 144 29.63 4.63 9.75
CA LYS A 144 30.05 3.29 9.31
C LYS A 144 29.38 2.16 10.10
N LEU A 145 28.07 2.34 10.38
CA LEU A 145 27.28 1.44 11.21
C LEU A 145 27.17 0.03 10.63
N VAL A 146 27.15 -0.05 9.30
CA VAL A 146 27.00 -1.33 8.58
C VAL A 146 28.08 -1.39 7.48
N THR A 147 28.87 -2.45 7.51
CA THR A 147 29.79 -2.77 6.40
C THR A 147 29.00 -3.49 5.30
N LEU A 148 28.74 -2.79 4.21
CA LEU A 148 27.98 -3.34 3.09
C LEU A 148 28.93 -4.10 2.15
N SER A 149 28.60 -5.35 1.85
CA SER A 149 29.27 -6.04 0.76
C SER A 149 28.95 -5.37 -0.59
N SER A 150 29.82 -5.53 -1.59
CA SER A 150 29.61 -4.97 -2.93
C SER A 150 28.27 -5.41 -3.54
N PHE A 151 27.83 -6.63 -3.28
CA PHE A 151 26.54 -7.15 -3.74
C PHE A 151 25.38 -6.42 -3.08
N ILE A 152 25.40 -6.26 -1.74
CA ILE A 152 24.34 -5.57 -0.99
C ILE A 152 24.25 -4.10 -1.43
N SER A 153 25.37 -3.43 -1.62
CA SER A 153 25.41 -2.03 -2.10
C SER A 153 24.74 -1.87 -3.47
N LYS A 154 25.00 -2.80 -4.40
CA LYS A 154 24.33 -2.81 -5.72
C LYS A 154 22.83 -3.05 -5.62
N MET A 155 22.38 -3.94 -4.72
CA MET A 155 20.94 -4.20 -4.48
C MET A 155 20.23 -2.98 -3.87
N ILE A 156 20.88 -2.27 -2.94
CA ILE A 156 20.35 -1.02 -2.38
C ILE A 156 20.19 0.03 -3.47
N LEU A 157 21.23 0.21 -4.31
CA LEU A 157 21.18 1.16 -5.43
C LEU A 157 20.08 0.80 -6.42
N LEU A 158 19.92 -0.47 -6.78
CA LEU A 158 18.86 -0.93 -7.65
C LEU A 158 17.47 -0.64 -7.06
N GLY A 159 17.27 -0.94 -5.76
CA GLY A 159 16.02 -0.63 -5.06
C GLY A 159 15.72 0.87 -5.02
N PHE A 160 16.74 1.70 -4.79
CA PHE A 160 16.59 3.16 -4.83
C PHE A 160 16.20 3.66 -6.22
N LEU A 161 16.86 3.19 -7.28
CA LEU A 161 16.54 3.56 -8.67
C LEU A 161 15.15 3.12 -9.08
N LEU A 162 14.72 1.91 -8.69
CA LEU A 162 13.35 1.43 -8.92
C LEU A 162 12.32 2.29 -8.21
N ASN A 163 12.59 2.70 -6.97
CA ASN A 163 11.70 3.57 -6.20
C ASN A 163 11.58 4.96 -6.83
N LEU A 164 12.71 5.53 -7.28
CA LEU A 164 12.74 6.80 -8.00
C LEU A 164 11.97 6.72 -9.33
N PHE A 165 12.15 5.62 -10.08
CA PHE A 165 11.40 5.37 -11.29
C PHE A 165 9.88 5.31 -11.04
N LEU A 166 9.44 4.60 -9.99
CA LEU A 166 8.03 4.53 -9.60
C LEU A 166 7.46 5.89 -9.21
N LEU A 167 8.24 6.72 -8.50
CA LEU A 167 7.84 8.09 -8.17
C LEU A 167 7.62 8.94 -9.43
N ILE A 168 8.60 8.95 -10.34
CA ILE A 168 8.52 9.70 -11.60
C ILE A 168 7.34 9.20 -12.44
N PHE A 169 7.18 7.88 -12.55
CA PHE A 169 6.08 7.26 -13.29
C PHE A 169 4.72 7.67 -12.70
N ALA A 170 4.56 7.58 -11.38
CA ALA A 170 3.31 7.95 -10.71
C ALA A 170 3.03 9.45 -10.83
N TYR A 171 4.05 10.30 -10.78
CA TYR A 171 3.93 11.74 -11.03
C TYR A 171 3.43 12.02 -12.45
N ILE A 172 4.06 11.42 -13.46
CA ILE A 172 3.66 11.59 -14.86
C ILE A 172 2.21 11.13 -15.09
N VAL A 173 1.84 9.98 -14.52
CA VAL A 173 0.48 9.43 -14.65
C VAL A 173 -0.54 10.31 -13.91
N GLY A 174 -0.21 10.79 -12.72
CA GLY A 174 -1.11 11.61 -11.90
C GLY A 174 -1.39 12.98 -12.50
N PHE A 175 -0.38 13.63 -13.04
CA PHE A 175 -0.49 15.02 -13.53
C PHE A 175 -0.75 15.14 -15.05
N ASN A 176 -0.49 14.11 -15.82
CA ASN A 176 -0.74 14.13 -17.27
C ASN A 176 -2.15 13.61 -17.58
N LYS A 177 -3.08 14.53 -17.84
CA LYS A 177 -4.49 14.19 -18.16
C LYS A 177 -4.63 13.23 -19.34
N LYS A 178 -3.75 13.34 -20.38
CA LYS A 178 -3.79 12.45 -21.56
C LYS A 178 -3.39 11.01 -21.18
N ILE A 179 -2.31 10.86 -20.41
CA ILE A 179 -1.82 9.55 -19.97
C ILE A 179 -2.80 8.93 -18.99
N ASN A 180 -3.35 9.72 -18.05
CA ASN A 180 -4.37 9.25 -17.11
C ASN A 180 -5.61 8.73 -17.84
N LYS A 181 -6.18 9.48 -18.78
CA LYS A 181 -7.30 9.03 -19.62
C LYS A 181 -6.96 7.73 -20.38
N ALA A 182 -5.77 7.62 -20.98
CA ALA A 182 -5.34 6.44 -21.72
C ALA A 182 -5.21 5.20 -20.81
N ILE A 183 -4.65 5.35 -19.61
CA ILE A 183 -4.52 4.25 -18.62
C ILE A 183 -5.90 3.83 -18.14
N VAL A 184 -6.76 4.78 -17.74
CA VAL A 184 -8.13 4.48 -17.31
C VAL A 184 -8.91 3.78 -18.40
N PHE A 185 -8.84 4.23 -19.65
CA PHE A 185 -9.48 3.58 -20.78
C PHE A 185 -8.97 2.14 -21.00
N LYS A 186 -7.66 1.94 -20.94
CA LYS A 186 -7.03 0.64 -21.14
C LYS A 186 -7.35 -0.35 -20.00
N THR A 187 -7.34 0.13 -18.76
CA THR A 187 -7.70 -0.68 -17.59
C THR A 187 -9.18 -1.03 -17.59
N THR A 188 -10.08 -0.08 -17.93
CA THR A 188 -11.53 -0.33 -18.03
C THR A 188 -11.82 -1.37 -19.13
N LYS A 189 -11.14 -1.27 -20.28
CA LYS A 189 -11.25 -2.25 -21.38
C LYS A 189 -10.76 -3.65 -20.95
N LEU A 190 -9.66 -3.72 -20.18
CA LEU A 190 -9.13 -4.98 -19.67
C LEU A 190 -10.10 -5.62 -18.64
N LEU A 191 -10.62 -4.83 -17.71
CA LEU A 191 -11.57 -5.28 -16.69
C LEU A 191 -12.90 -5.74 -17.31
N HIS A 192 -13.35 -5.09 -18.38
CA HIS A 192 -14.51 -5.53 -19.15
C HIS A 192 -14.23 -6.87 -19.86
N LYS A 193 -13.02 -7.03 -20.47
CA LYS A 193 -12.60 -8.29 -21.09
C LYS A 193 -12.52 -9.45 -20.08
N LEU A 194 -12.17 -9.14 -18.82
CA LEU A 194 -12.14 -10.10 -17.71
C LEU A 194 -13.52 -10.34 -17.08
N LYS A 195 -14.62 -9.78 -17.65
CA LYS A 195 -16.00 -9.87 -17.15
C LYS A 195 -16.18 -9.39 -15.70
N ILE A 196 -15.29 -8.55 -15.21
CA ILE A 196 -15.35 -8.00 -13.84
C ILE A 196 -16.32 -6.82 -13.78
N ILE A 197 -16.41 -6.03 -14.85
CA ILE A 197 -17.33 -4.87 -14.98
C ILE A 197 -18.32 -5.15 -16.09
N LYS A 198 -19.62 -5.04 -15.77
CA LYS A 198 -20.73 -5.28 -16.72
C LYS A 198 -21.12 -4.02 -17.53
N GLU A 199 -20.91 -2.83 -17.01
CA GLU A 199 -21.35 -1.56 -17.60
C GLU A 199 -20.15 -0.66 -17.93
N LYS A 200 -19.57 -0.86 -19.12
CA LYS A 200 -18.42 -0.10 -19.63
C LYS A 200 -18.76 1.38 -19.87
N ASP A 201 -19.93 1.64 -20.46
CA ASP A 201 -20.28 2.95 -21.01
C ASP A 201 -20.63 3.97 -19.90
N LYS A 202 -21.31 3.53 -18.83
CA LYS A 202 -21.60 4.38 -17.66
C LYS A 202 -20.36 4.78 -16.85
N LEU A 203 -19.28 4.00 -16.93
CA LEU A 203 -18.01 4.33 -16.25
C LEU A 203 -17.19 5.33 -17.05
N ILE A 204 -17.23 5.25 -18.37
CA ILE A 204 -16.54 6.19 -19.28
C ILE A 204 -17.20 7.56 -19.23
N GLU A 205 -18.54 7.61 -19.23
CA GLU A 205 -19.33 8.85 -19.13
C GLU A 205 -19.16 9.60 -17.81
N LYS A 206 -18.83 8.89 -16.73
CA LYS A 206 -18.51 9.49 -15.41
C LYS A 206 -17.04 9.98 -15.27
N LEU A 207 -16.22 9.76 -16.28
CA LEU A 207 -14.80 10.13 -16.28
C LEU A 207 -14.52 11.37 -17.18
N GLU A 208 -15.53 11.80 -17.94
CA GLU A 208 -15.59 13.08 -18.64
C GLU A 208 -16.13 14.18 -17.74
#